data_0075576aa70403b554cce83ca95abaee
#
_entry.id   0075576aa70403b554cce83ca95abaee
#
_cell.length_a   1.000
_cell.length_b   1.000
_cell.length_c   1.000
_cell.angle_alpha   90.00
_cell.angle_beta   90.00
_cell.angle_gamma   90.00
#
_symmetry.space_group_name_H-M   'P 1'
#
loop_
_entity.id
_entity.type
_entity.pdbx_description
1 polymer ?
#
loop_
_entity_poly.entity_id
_entity_poly.type
_entity_poly.pdbx_seq_one_letter_code
_entity_poly.pdbx_strand_id
1 'polypeptide(L)'
;MTQFPTLNGFGPTRRTLQLYARALSALARAHAPAHPQWWHISLKVTPTGLVTDNIPCGGGGLLAGRMDFHRARLLLESSDGRAWDIPMDSGLSGSEMGERVLATAGEAGVVGSVDRARFASDEPGIYDPDAVRRFFTALVLSDRAFKRHGARLGKDTGPVRLWPHGFDLSMEWFGTRVERYNEGGKTVELPAQLNLGFYPGEDDDTSYFYSNPWPFDADRLLSIALPEGAAWHTEGWQGTILPYTTARDEDHVLAYAGAVYDIAAPLLNS
;
A
#
# COMPACT_ATOMS: atom_id res chain seq x y z
N MET A 1 11.89 -3.28 22.67
CA MET A 1 11.41 -3.13 21.25
C MET A 1 9.98 -3.62 21.19
N THR A 2 9.12 -2.95 20.41
CA THR A 2 7.72 -3.37 20.25
C THR A 2 7.67 -4.51 19.24
N GLN A 3 7.11 -5.65 19.63
CA GLN A 3 6.91 -6.79 18.74
C GLN A 3 5.72 -6.56 17.80
N PHE A 4 5.76 -7.21 16.65
CA PHE A 4 4.63 -7.24 15.75
C PHE A 4 3.46 -8.03 16.37
N PRO A 5 2.22 -7.47 16.36
CA PRO A 5 1.04 -8.18 16.88
C PRO A 5 0.61 -9.30 15.91
N THR A 6 -0.08 -10.32 16.41
CA THR A 6 -0.70 -11.32 15.53
C THR A 6 -1.80 -10.70 14.66
N LEU A 7 -1.89 -11.17 13.40
CA LEU A 7 -2.92 -10.77 12.44
C LEU A 7 -4.02 -11.85 12.26
N ASN A 8 -4.03 -12.90 13.09
CA ASN A 8 -5.04 -13.95 13.01
C ASN A 8 -6.46 -13.36 13.13
N GLY A 9 -7.36 -13.83 12.28
CA GLY A 9 -8.74 -13.37 12.18
C GLY A 9 -8.91 -12.03 11.44
N PHE A 10 -7.86 -11.45 10.87
CA PHE A 10 -7.96 -10.16 10.15
C PHE A 10 -8.57 -10.29 8.74
N GLY A 11 -8.49 -11.43 8.10
CA GLY A 11 -8.88 -11.64 6.71
C GLY A 11 -10.25 -11.05 6.30
N PRO A 12 -11.35 -11.33 7.01
CA PRO A 12 -12.67 -10.75 6.69
C PRO A 12 -12.69 -9.22 6.79
N THR A 13 -12.11 -8.66 7.84
CA THR A 13 -11.99 -7.21 8.05
C THR A 13 -11.05 -6.59 7.02
N ARG A 14 -9.95 -7.26 6.67
CA ARG A 14 -9.05 -6.82 5.60
C ARG A 14 -9.79 -6.64 4.28
N ARG A 15 -10.59 -7.62 3.85
CA ARG A 15 -11.39 -7.50 2.60
C ARG A 15 -12.27 -6.26 2.60
N THR A 16 -12.94 -6.00 3.71
CA THR A 16 -13.79 -4.80 3.88
C THR A 16 -12.96 -3.52 3.76
N LEU A 17 -11.88 -3.39 4.53
CA LEU A 17 -11.01 -2.20 4.50
C LEU A 17 -10.37 -2.00 3.12
N GLN A 18 -10.00 -3.09 2.44
CA GLN A 18 -9.45 -3.04 1.08
C GLN A 18 -10.46 -2.45 0.08
N LEU A 19 -11.72 -2.88 0.13
CA LEU A 19 -12.77 -2.34 -0.74
C LEU A 19 -13.02 -0.85 -0.47
N TYR A 20 -13.02 -0.44 0.78
CA TYR A 20 -13.15 0.96 1.17
C TYR A 20 -11.96 1.80 0.71
N ALA A 21 -10.74 1.29 0.86
CA ALA A 21 -9.53 1.91 0.33
C ALA A 21 -9.54 2.00 -1.20
N ARG A 22 -10.08 0.96 -1.88
CA ARG A 22 -10.25 0.97 -3.34
C ARG A 22 -11.25 2.02 -3.82
N ALA A 23 -12.31 2.31 -3.05
CA ALA A 23 -13.24 3.39 -3.37
C ALA A 23 -12.54 4.76 -3.35
N LEU A 24 -11.74 5.04 -2.31
CA LEU A 24 -10.91 6.25 -2.24
C LEU A 24 -9.87 6.32 -3.37
N SER A 25 -9.22 5.20 -3.66
CA SER A 25 -8.22 5.09 -4.74
C SER A 25 -8.85 5.30 -6.12
N ALA A 26 -10.07 4.79 -6.35
CA ALA A 26 -10.80 4.97 -7.61
C ALA A 26 -11.14 6.45 -7.83
N LEU A 27 -11.54 7.16 -6.78
CA LEU A 27 -11.78 8.60 -6.82
C LEU A 27 -10.47 9.36 -7.16
N ALA A 28 -9.38 9.06 -6.46
CA ALA A 28 -8.07 9.67 -6.71
C ALA A 28 -7.56 9.37 -8.12
N ARG A 29 -7.72 8.13 -8.61
CA ARG A 29 -7.33 7.73 -9.98
C ARG A 29 -8.04 8.54 -11.06
N ALA A 30 -9.31 8.88 -10.84
CA ALA A 30 -10.11 9.60 -11.82
C ALA A 30 -9.83 11.11 -11.81
N HIS A 31 -9.46 11.69 -10.66
CA HIS A 31 -9.49 13.15 -10.47
C HIS A 31 -8.17 13.76 -9.95
N ALA A 32 -7.27 12.99 -9.33
CA ALA A 32 -5.97 13.52 -8.93
C ALA A 32 -5.02 13.64 -10.12
N PRO A 33 -4.07 14.59 -10.10
CA PRO A 33 -3.02 14.66 -11.12
C PRO A 33 -2.25 13.33 -11.18
N ALA A 34 -2.18 12.75 -12.39
CA ALA A 34 -1.51 11.47 -12.59
C ALA A 34 -0.01 11.58 -12.28
N HIS A 35 0.51 10.64 -11.50
CA HIS A 35 1.94 10.52 -11.22
C HIS A 35 2.51 9.33 -12.02
N PRO A 36 3.69 9.44 -12.66
CA PRO A 36 4.28 8.34 -13.45
C PRO A 36 4.43 7.04 -12.66
N GLN A 37 4.72 7.11 -11.36
CA GLN A 37 4.82 5.97 -10.46
C GLN A 37 3.48 5.59 -9.80
N TRP A 38 2.36 6.10 -10.27
CA TRP A 38 1.02 5.81 -9.73
C TRP A 38 0.79 6.19 -8.26
N TRP A 39 1.67 6.97 -7.64
CA TRP A 39 1.55 7.32 -6.22
C TRP A 39 0.25 8.06 -5.87
N HIS A 40 -0.35 8.76 -6.84
CA HIS A 40 -1.62 9.48 -6.66
C HIS A 40 -2.81 8.57 -6.31
N ILE A 41 -2.73 7.25 -6.59
CA ILE A 41 -3.80 6.29 -6.27
C ILE A 41 -3.58 5.55 -4.95
N SER A 42 -2.45 5.74 -4.31
CA SER A 42 -2.06 5.08 -3.07
C SER A 42 -2.43 5.91 -1.84
N LEU A 43 -2.33 5.32 -0.66
CA LEU A 43 -2.68 5.96 0.60
C LEU A 43 -1.43 6.14 1.47
N LYS A 44 -1.39 7.21 2.26
CA LYS A 44 -0.34 7.49 3.25
C LYS A 44 -0.77 6.98 4.62
N VAL A 45 0.16 6.41 5.38
CA VAL A 45 -0.04 6.10 6.79
C VAL A 45 0.05 7.40 7.61
N THR A 46 -0.94 7.60 8.47
CA THR A 46 -1.06 8.75 9.38
C THR A 46 -1.24 8.27 10.81
N PRO A 47 -1.16 9.13 11.83
CA PRO A 47 -1.38 8.73 13.22
C PRO A 47 -2.76 8.14 13.52
N THR A 48 -3.76 8.35 12.66
CA THR A 48 -5.13 7.86 12.86
C THR A 48 -5.55 6.76 11.87
N GLY A 49 -4.75 6.47 10.84
CA GLY A 49 -5.09 5.49 9.80
C GLY A 49 -4.48 5.82 8.46
N LEU A 50 -5.29 5.85 7.41
CA LEU A 50 -4.86 6.03 6.02
C LEU A 50 -5.47 7.31 5.43
N VAL A 51 -4.74 7.98 4.51
CA VAL A 51 -5.24 9.18 3.82
C VAL A 51 -4.78 9.20 2.36
N THR A 52 -5.63 9.67 1.45
CA THR A 52 -5.27 9.94 0.04
C THR A 52 -4.31 11.13 -0.06
N ASP A 53 -3.72 11.33 -1.23
CA ASP A 53 -3.24 12.66 -1.62
C ASP A 53 -4.46 13.57 -1.89
N ASN A 54 -4.20 14.88 -2.02
CA ASN A 54 -5.25 15.85 -2.30
C ASN A 54 -5.81 15.65 -3.71
N ILE A 55 -7.12 15.64 -3.81
CA ILE A 55 -7.90 15.49 -5.04
C ILE A 55 -8.48 16.85 -5.37
N PRO A 56 -8.21 17.44 -6.54
CA PRO A 56 -8.83 18.69 -6.96
C PRO A 56 -10.35 18.56 -7.03
N CYS A 57 -11.05 19.59 -6.55
CA CYS A 57 -12.51 19.69 -6.63
C CYS A 57 -12.97 21.06 -7.13
N GLY A 58 -14.26 21.25 -7.31
CA GLY A 58 -14.84 22.47 -7.86
C GLY A 58 -14.44 23.73 -7.11
N GLY A 59 -14.43 24.88 -7.83
CA GLY A 59 -14.08 26.17 -7.23
C GLY A 59 -12.60 26.36 -6.84
N GLY A 60 -11.70 25.48 -7.33
CA GLY A 60 -10.27 25.51 -6.97
C GLY A 60 -9.97 24.89 -5.59
N GLY A 61 -10.93 24.14 -5.03
CA GLY A 61 -10.79 23.45 -3.76
C GLY A 61 -10.00 22.14 -3.85
N LEU A 62 -9.72 21.55 -2.70
CA LEU A 62 -9.08 20.26 -2.52
C LEU A 62 -9.97 19.36 -1.65
N LEU A 63 -9.99 18.09 -1.94
CA LEU A 63 -10.64 17.04 -1.16
C LEU A 63 -9.61 15.97 -0.77
N ALA A 64 -9.67 15.47 0.46
CA ALA A 64 -8.90 14.31 0.90
C ALA A 64 -9.83 13.27 1.53
N GLY A 65 -9.59 11.99 1.23
CA GLY A 65 -10.28 10.87 1.85
C GLY A 65 -9.41 10.22 2.91
N ARG A 66 -9.95 10.02 4.12
CA ARG A 66 -9.26 9.44 5.28
C ARG A 66 -10.03 8.24 5.83
N MET A 67 -9.34 7.15 6.10
CA MET A 67 -9.84 6.05 6.90
C MET A 67 -9.29 6.22 8.33
N ASP A 68 -10.14 6.66 9.26
CA ASP A 68 -9.79 6.81 10.69
C ASP A 68 -10.09 5.50 11.42
N PHE A 69 -9.06 4.74 11.73
CA PHE A 69 -9.17 3.43 12.38
C PHE A 69 -9.48 3.51 13.88
N HIS A 70 -9.19 4.66 14.52
CA HIS A 70 -9.54 4.85 15.93
C HIS A 70 -11.03 5.13 16.14
N ARG A 71 -11.65 5.79 15.15
CA ARG A 71 -13.06 6.17 15.21
C ARG A 71 -13.97 5.24 14.39
N ALA A 72 -13.38 4.31 13.63
CA ALA A 72 -14.08 3.50 12.63
C ALA A 72 -14.86 4.36 11.62
N ARG A 73 -14.23 5.42 11.09
CA ARG A 73 -14.85 6.37 10.16
C ARG A 73 -14.04 6.53 8.89
N LEU A 74 -14.73 6.60 7.77
CA LEU A 74 -14.21 7.13 6.54
C LEU A 74 -14.64 8.59 6.44
N LEU A 75 -13.67 9.50 6.42
CA LEU A 75 -13.89 10.94 6.37
C LEU A 75 -13.53 11.46 4.98
N LEU A 76 -14.35 12.37 4.44
CA LEU A 76 -13.97 13.21 3.32
C LEU A 76 -13.86 14.65 3.85
N GLU A 77 -12.70 15.27 3.64
CA GLU A 77 -12.36 16.58 4.20
C GLU A 77 -12.05 17.54 3.04
N SER A 78 -12.78 18.67 2.98
CA SER A 78 -12.60 19.67 1.94
C SER A 78 -11.83 20.88 2.46
N SER A 79 -11.06 21.53 1.59
CA SER A 79 -10.27 22.73 1.92
C SER A 79 -11.09 23.96 2.30
N ASP A 80 -12.41 23.93 2.08
CA ASP A 80 -13.36 24.97 2.54
C ASP A 80 -13.86 24.73 3.97
N GLY A 81 -13.34 23.70 4.65
CA GLY A 81 -13.67 23.37 6.03
C GLY A 81 -14.86 22.42 6.19
N ARG A 82 -15.50 21.97 5.10
CA ARG A 82 -16.54 20.93 5.17
C ARG A 82 -15.90 19.56 5.39
N ALA A 83 -16.59 18.75 6.18
CA ALA A 83 -16.21 17.35 6.40
C ALA A 83 -17.45 16.47 6.42
N TRP A 84 -17.33 15.28 5.86
CA TRP A 84 -18.37 14.25 5.83
C TRP A 84 -17.81 12.98 6.46
N ASP A 85 -18.66 12.25 7.14
CA ASP A 85 -18.26 11.06 7.87
C ASP A 85 -19.16 9.88 7.50
N ILE A 86 -18.56 8.75 7.18
CA ILE A 86 -19.24 7.51 6.81
C ILE A 86 -18.74 6.42 7.78
N PRO A 87 -19.66 5.72 8.51
CA PRO A 87 -19.23 4.67 9.41
C PRO A 87 -18.67 3.46 8.66
N MET A 88 -17.46 3.00 9.02
CA MET A 88 -16.83 1.81 8.45
C MET A 88 -17.30 0.51 9.13
N ASP A 89 -17.89 0.61 10.31
CA ASP A 89 -18.36 -0.51 11.14
C ASP A 89 -19.88 -0.78 10.99
N SER A 90 -20.52 -0.18 10.01
CA SER A 90 -21.98 -0.30 9.77
C SER A 90 -22.38 -1.45 8.87
N GLY A 91 -21.44 -2.31 8.46
CA GLY A 91 -21.73 -3.45 7.60
C GLY A 91 -21.94 -3.10 6.12
N LEU A 92 -21.59 -1.88 5.70
CA LEU A 92 -21.70 -1.48 4.28
C LEU A 92 -20.86 -2.40 3.40
N SER A 93 -21.43 -2.84 2.29
CA SER A 93 -20.70 -3.52 1.22
C SER A 93 -19.69 -2.58 0.54
N GLY A 94 -18.80 -3.14 -0.27
CA GLY A 94 -17.88 -2.33 -1.08
C GLY A 94 -18.64 -1.38 -2.02
N SER A 95 -19.69 -1.88 -2.68
CA SER A 95 -20.55 -1.08 -3.56
C SER A 95 -21.22 0.07 -2.81
N GLU A 96 -21.85 -0.20 -1.66
CA GLU A 96 -22.56 0.81 -0.87
C GLU A 96 -21.59 1.88 -0.32
N MET A 97 -20.44 1.47 0.20
CA MET A 97 -19.40 2.41 0.67
C MET A 97 -18.91 3.29 -0.49
N GLY A 98 -18.62 2.68 -1.64
CA GLY A 98 -18.17 3.41 -2.83
C GLY A 98 -19.20 4.43 -3.30
N GLU A 99 -20.48 4.09 -3.37
CA GLU A 99 -21.51 5.04 -3.76
C GLU A 99 -21.65 6.20 -2.77
N ARG A 100 -21.52 5.96 -1.46
CA ARG A 100 -21.50 7.04 -0.45
C ARG A 100 -20.27 7.94 -0.61
N VAL A 101 -19.09 7.38 -0.86
CA VAL A 101 -17.87 8.15 -1.15
C VAL A 101 -18.06 9.03 -2.38
N LEU A 102 -18.63 8.49 -3.46
CA LEU A 102 -18.85 9.24 -4.70
C LEU A 102 -19.91 10.34 -4.55
N ALA A 103 -21.00 10.04 -3.86
CA ALA A 103 -22.06 11.04 -3.57
C ALA A 103 -21.50 12.21 -2.77
N THR A 104 -20.74 11.91 -1.71
CA THR A 104 -20.08 12.92 -0.86
C THR A 104 -19.03 13.73 -1.63
N ALA A 105 -18.22 13.08 -2.47
CA ALA A 105 -17.26 13.76 -3.32
C ALA A 105 -17.97 14.71 -4.31
N GLY A 106 -19.15 14.32 -4.84
CA GLY A 106 -20.01 15.17 -5.65
C GLY A 106 -20.49 16.42 -4.91
N GLU A 107 -20.90 16.28 -3.64
CA GLU A 107 -21.27 17.43 -2.79
C GLU A 107 -20.07 18.36 -2.53
N ALA A 108 -18.85 17.83 -2.48
CA ALA A 108 -17.62 18.60 -2.39
C ALA A 108 -17.20 19.25 -3.73
N GLY A 109 -17.94 18.99 -4.82
CA GLY A 109 -17.69 19.54 -6.14
C GLY A 109 -16.74 18.74 -7.02
N VAL A 110 -16.50 17.45 -6.72
CA VAL A 110 -15.82 16.54 -7.65
C VAL A 110 -16.80 16.09 -8.72
N VAL A 111 -16.51 16.39 -9.98
CA VAL A 111 -17.38 16.11 -11.12
C VAL A 111 -16.66 15.18 -12.10
N GLY A 112 -17.30 14.08 -12.48
CA GLY A 112 -16.78 13.14 -13.47
C GLY A 112 -17.13 11.69 -13.14
N SER A 113 -16.72 10.77 -14.01
CA SER A 113 -16.96 9.34 -13.84
C SER A 113 -15.83 8.67 -13.09
N VAL A 114 -16.19 7.68 -12.28
CA VAL A 114 -15.25 6.81 -11.54
C VAL A 114 -15.52 5.36 -11.92
N ASP A 115 -14.48 4.57 -12.08
CA ASP A 115 -14.58 3.13 -12.37
C ASP A 115 -15.05 2.36 -11.11
N ARG A 116 -16.33 2.08 -11.04
CA ARG A 116 -16.99 1.38 -9.92
C ARG A 116 -16.59 -0.08 -9.78
N ALA A 117 -16.12 -0.72 -10.86
CA ALA A 117 -15.70 -2.12 -10.80
C ALA A 117 -14.51 -2.34 -9.82
N ARG A 118 -13.78 -1.28 -9.49
CA ARG A 118 -12.62 -1.35 -8.57
C ARG A 118 -13.00 -1.68 -7.13
N PHE A 119 -14.20 -1.35 -6.70
CA PHE A 119 -14.69 -1.58 -5.33
C PHE A 119 -16.02 -2.35 -5.29
N ALA A 120 -16.48 -2.85 -6.44
CA ALA A 120 -17.74 -3.56 -6.55
C ALA A 120 -17.71 -4.87 -5.73
N SER A 121 -18.58 -4.94 -4.76
CA SER A 121 -18.90 -6.12 -3.95
C SER A 121 -20.20 -5.84 -3.22
N ASP A 122 -21.15 -6.75 -3.28
CA ASP A 122 -22.44 -6.65 -2.57
C ASP A 122 -22.43 -7.46 -1.27
N GLU A 123 -21.31 -8.11 -0.95
CA GLU A 123 -21.14 -8.80 0.32
C GLU A 123 -21.07 -7.79 1.48
N PRO A 124 -21.81 -8.04 2.58
CA PRO A 124 -21.78 -7.17 3.76
C PRO A 124 -20.36 -7.00 4.30
N GLY A 125 -20.00 -5.78 4.65
CA GLY A 125 -18.71 -5.46 5.26
C GLY A 125 -18.59 -6.05 6.67
N ILE A 126 -17.40 -6.58 6.97
CA ILE A 126 -17.07 -7.09 8.30
C ILE A 126 -15.99 -6.19 8.90
N TYR A 127 -16.24 -5.64 10.08
CA TYR A 127 -15.32 -4.76 10.80
C TYR A 127 -15.13 -5.23 12.23
N ASP A 128 -13.99 -5.86 12.50
CA ASP A 128 -13.57 -6.21 13.86
C ASP A 128 -12.59 -5.13 14.38
N PRO A 129 -13.00 -4.31 15.38
CA PRO A 129 -12.17 -3.22 15.89
C PRO A 129 -10.86 -3.70 16.52
N ASP A 130 -10.82 -4.91 17.09
CA ASP A 130 -9.62 -5.47 17.66
C ASP A 130 -8.64 -5.94 16.56
N ALA A 131 -9.14 -6.55 15.52
CA ALA A 131 -8.34 -6.91 14.35
C ALA A 131 -7.79 -5.66 13.64
N VAL A 132 -8.60 -4.61 13.49
CA VAL A 132 -8.16 -3.31 12.92
C VAL A 132 -7.05 -2.69 13.78
N ARG A 133 -7.18 -2.72 15.10
CA ARG A 133 -6.15 -2.18 16.00
C ARG A 133 -4.83 -2.93 15.87
N ARG A 134 -4.86 -4.27 15.80
CA ARG A 134 -3.66 -5.09 15.58
C ARG A 134 -3.03 -4.80 14.22
N PHE A 135 -3.84 -4.79 13.16
CA PHE A 135 -3.37 -4.43 11.83
C PHE A 135 -2.75 -3.03 11.79
N PHE A 136 -3.41 -2.04 12.36
CA PHE A 136 -2.88 -0.67 12.37
C PHE A 136 -1.56 -0.56 13.14
N THR A 137 -1.39 -1.29 14.23
CA THR A 137 -0.12 -1.38 14.94
C THR A 137 0.97 -1.99 14.04
N ALA A 138 0.68 -3.10 13.36
CA ALA A 138 1.61 -3.72 12.40
C ALA A 138 1.97 -2.76 11.26
N LEU A 139 0.98 -2.06 10.73
CA LEU A 139 1.15 -1.09 9.65
C LEU A 139 2.07 0.08 10.06
N VAL A 140 1.88 0.62 11.28
CA VAL A 140 2.71 1.71 11.82
C VAL A 140 4.16 1.24 12.05
N LEU A 141 4.37 0.04 12.58
CA LEU A 141 5.71 -0.52 12.77
C LEU A 141 6.41 -0.74 11.42
N SER A 142 5.68 -1.25 10.43
CA SER A 142 6.20 -1.45 9.06
C SER A 142 6.53 -0.10 8.39
N ASP A 143 5.64 0.90 8.48
CA ASP A 143 5.87 2.25 7.94
C ASP A 143 7.13 2.89 8.53
N ARG A 144 7.35 2.75 9.84
CA ARG A 144 8.54 3.25 10.52
C ARG A 144 9.81 2.53 10.05
N ALA A 145 9.77 1.18 9.96
CA ALA A 145 10.89 0.39 9.46
C ALA A 145 11.26 0.80 8.03
N PHE A 146 10.26 0.92 7.15
CA PHE A 146 10.47 1.29 5.75
C PHE A 146 11.00 2.72 5.59
N LYS A 147 10.48 3.69 6.35
CA LYS A 147 11.01 5.06 6.36
C LYS A 147 12.46 5.12 6.88
N ARG A 148 12.80 4.32 7.90
CA ARG A 148 14.19 4.21 8.38
C ARG A 148 15.10 3.59 7.32
N HIS A 149 14.63 2.57 6.61
CA HIS A 149 15.36 1.96 5.49
C HIS A 149 15.57 2.99 4.37
N GLY A 150 14.51 3.64 3.89
CA GLY A 150 14.58 4.65 2.83
C GLY A 150 15.53 5.81 3.19
N ALA A 151 15.52 6.26 4.44
CA ALA A 151 16.45 7.29 4.90
C ALA A 151 17.93 6.87 4.82
N ARG A 152 18.25 5.57 4.92
CA ARG A 152 19.61 5.04 4.70
C ARG A 152 19.99 4.98 3.23
N LEU A 153 19.02 4.72 2.35
CA LEU A 153 19.25 4.60 0.90
C LEU A 153 19.34 5.98 0.21
N GLY A 154 18.80 7.02 0.82
CA GLY A 154 18.93 8.40 0.34
C GLY A 154 17.87 8.81 -0.70
N LYS A 155 18.26 9.66 -1.66
CA LYS A 155 17.36 10.36 -2.56
C LYS A 155 16.66 9.50 -3.62
N ASP A 156 17.18 8.33 -3.91
CA ASP A 156 16.68 7.47 -5.00
C ASP A 156 15.56 6.53 -4.51
N THR A 157 14.81 6.95 -3.47
CA THR A 157 13.70 6.20 -2.90
C THR A 157 12.36 6.88 -3.14
N GLY A 158 11.34 6.07 -3.41
CA GLY A 158 9.94 6.48 -3.39
C GLY A 158 9.39 6.63 -1.96
N PRO A 159 8.22 7.23 -1.80
CA PRO A 159 7.55 7.33 -0.51
C PRO A 159 7.00 5.98 -0.06
N VAL A 160 6.90 5.76 1.25
CA VAL A 160 6.16 4.62 1.81
C VAL A 160 4.66 4.83 1.59
N ARG A 161 4.00 3.89 0.90
CA ARG A 161 2.59 3.98 0.50
C ARG A 161 1.85 2.65 0.68
N LEU A 162 0.58 2.72 1.09
CA LEU A 162 -0.31 1.59 1.03
C LEU A 162 -1.01 1.55 -0.33
N TRP A 163 -0.95 0.41 -0.99
CA TRP A 163 -1.54 0.17 -2.31
C TRP A 163 -2.90 -0.53 -2.18
N PRO A 164 -4.03 0.15 -2.47
CA PRO A 164 -5.35 -0.42 -2.23
C PRO A 164 -5.67 -1.69 -3.02
N HIS A 165 -5.00 -1.94 -4.16
CA HIS A 165 -5.26 -3.13 -4.96
C HIS A 165 -4.79 -4.43 -4.29
N GLY A 166 -3.63 -4.44 -3.65
CA GLY A 166 -3.11 -5.54 -2.84
C GLY A 166 -3.40 -5.38 -1.35
N PHE A 167 -3.72 -4.15 -0.93
CA PHE A 167 -3.82 -3.73 0.48
C PHE A 167 -2.49 -3.91 1.23
N ASP A 168 -1.40 -3.81 0.50
CA ASP A 168 -0.02 -3.90 0.97
C ASP A 168 0.63 -2.52 1.14
N LEU A 169 1.56 -2.43 2.06
CA LEU A 169 2.40 -1.25 2.26
C LEU A 169 3.73 -1.48 1.56
N SER A 170 4.19 -0.54 0.74
CA SER A 170 5.52 -0.65 0.15
C SER A 170 6.23 0.68 -0.05
N MET A 171 7.52 0.58 -0.32
CA MET A 171 8.37 1.62 -0.86
C MET A 171 9.24 1.03 -1.97
N GLU A 172 9.71 1.90 -2.88
CA GLU A 172 10.63 1.54 -3.94
C GLU A 172 11.97 2.25 -3.74
N TRP A 173 13.05 1.57 -4.09
CA TRP A 173 14.34 2.17 -4.39
C TRP A 173 14.64 2.00 -5.88
N PHE A 174 15.20 3.05 -6.51
CA PHE A 174 15.47 3.08 -7.96
C PHE A 174 16.98 3.00 -8.20
N GLY A 175 17.39 1.98 -8.95
CA GLY A 175 18.76 1.83 -9.42
C GLY A 175 19.05 2.73 -10.64
N THR A 176 20.30 2.72 -11.09
CA THR A 176 20.73 3.51 -12.26
C THR A 176 20.58 2.75 -13.58
N ARG A 177 20.44 1.43 -13.55
CA ARG A 177 20.16 0.62 -14.72
C ARG A 177 18.77 0.96 -15.28
N VAL A 178 18.65 1.12 -16.61
CA VAL A 178 17.41 1.41 -17.30
C VAL A 178 17.01 0.22 -18.15
N GLU A 179 15.81 -0.28 -17.94
CA GLU A 179 15.20 -1.33 -18.75
C GLU A 179 14.32 -0.73 -19.83
N ARG A 180 14.37 -1.36 -21.03
CA ARG A 180 13.58 -0.96 -22.20
C ARG A 180 12.70 -2.09 -22.65
N TYR A 181 11.42 -1.83 -22.77
CA TYR A 181 10.47 -2.81 -23.28
C TYR A 181 9.42 -2.14 -24.18
N ASN A 182 8.72 -2.95 -24.97
CA ASN A 182 7.66 -2.43 -25.86
C ASN A 182 6.31 -2.64 -25.19
N GLU A 183 5.57 -1.55 -24.98
CA GLU A 183 4.21 -1.57 -24.46
C GLU A 183 3.28 -0.87 -25.48
N GLY A 184 2.36 -1.65 -26.07
CA GLY A 184 1.41 -1.14 -27.04
C GLY A 184 2.04 -0.45 -28.26
N GLY A 185 3.23 -0.92 -28.73
CA GLY A 185 3.96 -0.35 -29.87
C GLY A 185 4.82 0.87 -29.51
N LYS A 186 4.93 1.23 -28.25
CA LYS A 186 5.81 2.31 -27.75
C LYS A 186 6.94 1.73 -26.91
N THR A 187 8.15 2.22 -27.11
CA THR A 187 9.26 1.91 -26.19
C THR A 187 9.06 2.65 -24.89
N VAL A 188 9.01 1.90 -23.79
CA VAL A 188 8.96 2.42 -22.42
C VAL A 188 10.30 2.17 -21.75
N GLU A 189 10.85 3.18 -21.11
CA GLU A 189 12.08 3.11 -20.32
C GLU A 189 11.73 3.27 -18.84
N LEU A 190 12.12 2.32 -18.02
CA LEU A 190 11.95 2.38 -16.57
C LEU A 190 13.29 2.12 -15.87
N PRO A 191 13.57 2.82 -14.76
CA PRO A 191 14.71 2.50 -13.92
C PRO A 191 14.51 1.13 -13.28
N ALA A 192 15.57 0.37 -13.15
CA ALA A 192 15.58 -0.81 -12.32
C ALA A 192 15.20 -0.44 -10.89
N GLN A 193 14.50 -1.31 -10.19
CA GLN A 193 13.95 -1.00 -8.87
C GLN A 193 14.02 -2.18 -7.91
N LEU A 194 14.02 -1.88 -6.64
CA LEU A 194 13.89 -2.84 -5.55
C LEU A 194 12.74 -2.39 -4.65
N ASN A 195 11.70 -3.19 -4.56
CA ASN A 195 10.62 -2.93 -3.62
C ASN A 195 10.96 -3.51 -2.24
N LEU A 196 10.46 -2.86 -1.20
CA LEU A 196 10.32 -3.41 0.14
C LEU A 196 8.85 -3.25 0.52
N GLY A 197 8.18 -4.35 0.89
CA GLY A 197 6.76 -4.29 1.21
C GLY A 197 6.35 -5.18 2.38
N PHE A 198 5.15 -4.88 2.89
CA PHE A 198 4.43 -5.65 3.89
C PHE A 198 3.06 -6.01 3.35
N TYR A 199 2.80 -7.29 3.16
CA TYR A 199 1.51 -7.83 2.77
C TYR A 199 0.82 -8.45 4.00
N PRO A 200 -0.37 -7.97 4.38
CA PRO A 200 -1.04 -8.43 5.62
C PRO A 200 -1.75 -9.79 5.49
N GLY A 201 -1.62 -10.47 4.35
CA GLY A 201 -2.25 -11.77 4.10
C GLY A 201 -3.75 -11.67 3.80
N GLU A 202 -4.31 -12.70 3.19
CA GLU A 202 -5.76 -12.85 2.99
C GLU A 202 -6.40 -13.71 4.07
N ASP A 203 -5.65 -14.69 4.55
CA ASP A 203 -6.00 -15.61 5.60
C ASP A 203 -4.94 -15.61 6.70
N ASP A 204 -5.17 -16.35 7.78
CA ASP A 204 -4.23 -16.50 8.86
C ASP A 204 -2.91 -17.11 8.35
N ASP A 205 -1.79 -16.64 8.89
CA ASP A 205 -0.42 -17.07 8.56
C ASP A 205 0.04 -16.84 7.12
N THR A 206 -0.74 -16.10 6.30
CA THR A 206 -0.35 -15.75 4.91
C THR A 206 0.30 -14.36 4.79
N SER A 207 0.52 -13.68 5.90
CA SER A 207 1.17 -12.36 5.92
C SER A 207 2.69 -12.47 5.85
N TYR A 208 3.33 -11.53 5.15
CA TYR A 208 4.79 -11.52 4.98
C TYR A 208 5.34 -10.12 4.68
N PHE A 209 6.62 -9.93 4.94
CA PHE A 209 7.43 -8.90 4.32
C PHE A 209 8.04 -9.45 3.03
N TYR A 210 8.15 -8.60 2.02
CA TYR A 210 8.69 -8.99 0.72
C TYR A 210 9.66 -7.95 0.17
N SER A 211 10.52 -8.41 -0.74
CA SER A 211 11.35 -7.52 -1.53
C SER A 211 11.57 -8.15 -2.90
N ASN A 212 11.30 -7.42 -3.97
CA ASN A 212 11.46 -7.91 -5.32
C ASN A 212 12.32 -6.96 -6.15
N PRO A 213 13.52 -7.41 -6.58
CA PRO A 213 14.32 -6.69 -7.54
C PRO A 213 13.71 -6.82 -8.95
N TRP A 214 13.67 -5.72 -9.68
CA TRP A 214 13.27 -5.71 -11.07
C TRP A 214 14.32 -4.94 -11.91
N PRO A 215 14.88 -5.56 -12.98
CA PRO A 215 14.64 -6.93 -13.42
C PRO A 215 15.21 -7.97 -12.45
N PHE A 216 14.60 -9.16 -12.44
CA PHE A 216 15.05 -10.29 -11.62
C PHE A 216 16.06 -11.15 -12.39
N ASP A 217 17.26 -11.28 -11.86
CA ASP A 217 18.33 -12.10 -12.41
C ASP A 217 18.44 -13.41 -11.60
N ALA A 218 17.69 -14.44 -12.03
CA ALA A 218 17.60 -15.71 -11.32
C ALA A 218 18.97 -16.41 -11.19
N ASP A 219 19.80 -16.38 -12.26
CA ASP A 219 21.09 -17.08 -12.29
C ASP A 219 22.06 -16.49 -11.27
N ARG A 220 21.98 -15.20 -11.03
CA ARG A 220 22.87 -14.49 -10.11
C ARG A 220 22.33 -14.43 -8.69
N LEU A 221 21.00 -14.41 -8.51
CA LEU A 221 20.37 -14.20 -7.20
C LEU A 221 20.10 -15.50 -6.45
N LEU A 222 19.51 -16.52 -7.09
CA LEU A 222 18.99 -17.70 -6.38
C LEU A 222 20.03 -18.53 -5.64
N SER A 223 21.32 -18.41 -6.00
CA SER A 223 22.42 -19.08 -5.31
C SER A 223 22.91 -18.35 -4.04
N ILE A 224 22.45 -17.11 -3.82
CA ILE A 224 22.90 -16.30 -2.69
C ILE A 224 22.05 -16.62 -1.46
N ALA A 225 22.71 -16.89 -0.32
CA ALA A 225 22.02 -17.12 0.95
C ALA A 225 21.36 -15.81 1.45
N LEU A 226 20.13 -15.95 1.90
CA LEU A 226 19.36 -14.85 2.49
C LEU A 226 19.53 -14.81 4.02
N PRO A 227 19.14 -13.69 4.68
CA PRO A 227 19.11 -13.61 6.14
C PRO A 227 18.21 -14.68 6.76
N GLU A 228 18.46 -14.98 8.04
CA GLU A 228 17.68 -15.95 8.80
C GLU A 228 16.16 -15.72 8.68
N GLY A 229 15.43 -16.77 8.34
CA GLY A 229 13.98 -16.77 8.20
C GLY A 229 13.46 -16.26 6.85
N ALA A 230 14.31 -15.68 6.01
CA ALA A 230 13.93 -15.26 4.66
C ALA A 230 14.20 -16.38 3.62
N ALA A 231 13.41 -16.37 2.56
CA ALA A 231 13.53 -17.31 1.45
C ALA A 231 13.33 -16.61 0.10
N TRP A 232 13.95 -17.14 -0.96
CA TRP A 232 13.62 -16.77 -2.33
C TRP A 232 12.22 -17.28 -2.69
N HIS A 233 11.47 -16.45 -3.40
CA HIS A 233 10.14 -16.73 -3.91
C HIS A 233 10.13 -16.59 -5.42
N THR A 234 9.64 -17.62 -6.13
CA THR A 234 9.65 -17.67 -7.60
C THR A 234 8.33 -18.13 -8.20
N GLU A 235 7.31 -18.38 -7.37
CA GLU A 235 5.99 -18.83 -7.82
C GLU A 235 5.03 -17.63 -7.96
N GLY A 236 4.57 -17.36 -9.17
CA GLY A 236 3.69 -16.24 -9.48
C GLY A 236 4.42 -14.89 -9.61
N TRP A 237 5.34 -14.57 -8.72
CA TRP A 237 6.24 -13.42 -8.80
C TRP A 237 7.64 -13.78 -8.29
N GLN A 238 8.63 -12.91 -8.52
CA GLN A 238 10.03 -13.21 -8.20
C GLN A 238 10.58 -12.19 -7.20
N GLY A 239 11.21 -12.70 -6.13
CA GLY A 239 11.80 -11.88 -5.08
C GLY A 239 12.10 -12.68 -3.83
N THR A 240 12.02 -12.03 -2.68
CA THR A 240 12.25 -12.64 -1.37
C THR A 240 11.04 -12.46 -0.46
N ILE A 241 10.82 -13.42 0.44
CA ILE A 241 9.80 -13.38 1.48
C ILE A 241 10.45 -13.58 2.84
N LEU A 242 10.05 -12.77 3.82
CA LEU A 242 10.22 -13.01 5.24
C LEU A 242 8.82 -13.19 5.85
N PRO A 243 8.42 -14.41 6.26
CA PRO A 243 7.10 -14.62 6.88
C PRO A 243 6.89 -13.67 8.07
N TYR A 244 5.71 -13.09 8.17
CA TYR A 244 5.39 -12.14 9.23
C TYR A 244 5.55 -12.74 10.63
N THR A 245 5.19 -14.01 10.79
CA THR A 245 5.35 -14.77 12.05
C THR A 245 6.81 -14.95 12.46
N THR A 246 7.76 -14.84 11.52
CA THR A 246 9.20 -14.90 11.78
C THR A 246 9.77 -13.53 12.12
N ALA A 247 9.14 -12.45 11.65
CA ALA A 247 9.57 -11.09 11.92
C ALA A 247 9.34 -10.72 13.40
N ARG A 248 10.44 -10.54 14.15
CA ARG A 248 10.38 -10.28 15.59
C ARG A 248 9.98 -8.84 15.94
N ASP A 249 10.60 -7.89 15.26
CA ASP A 249 10.46 -6.45 15.48
C ASP A 249 10.94 -5.63 14.28
N GLU A 250 10.87 -4.31 14.39
CA GLU A 250 11.33 -3.38 13.33
C GLU A 250 12.79 -3.59 12.94
N ASP A 251 13.69 -3.89 13.89
CA ASP A 251 15.13 -4.04 13.59
C ASP A 251 15.40 -5.34 12.84
N HIS A 252 14.62 -6.40 13.06
CA HIS A 252 14.68 -7.61 12.23
C HIS A 252 14.25 -7.33 10.78
N VAL A 253 13.15 -6.58 10.58
CA VAL A 253 12.71 -6.17 9.23
C VAL A 253 13.76 -5.27 8.56
N LEU A 254 14.39 -4.36 9.30
CA LEU A 254 15.47 -3.52 8.78
C LEU A 254 16.72 -4.30 8.39
N ALA A 255 17.08 -5.31 9.17
CA ALA A 255 18.21 -6.20 8.84
C ALA A 255 17.92 -7.00 7.58
N TYR A 256 16.71 -7.55 7.45
CA TYR A 256 16.25 -8.22 6.24
C TYR A 256 16.32 -7.29 5.03
N ALA A 257 15.71 -6.10 5.12
CA ALA A 257 15.68 -5.12 4.03
C ALA A 257 17.09 -4.69 3.59
N GLY A 258 17.97 -4.43 4.57
CA GLY A 258 19.37 -4.06 4.30
C GLY A 258 20.13 -5.17 3.58
N ALA A 259 20.01 -6.42 4.04
CA ALA A 259 20.69 -7.55 3.43
C ALA A 259 20.20 -7.82 1.99
N VAL A 260 18.90 -7.74 1.75
CA VAL A 260 18.35 -7.89 0.39
C VAL A 260 18.80 -6.75 -0.52
N TYR A 261 18.85 -5.52 0.00
CA TYR A 261 19.40 -4.38 -0.74
C TYR A 261 20.86 -4.60 -1.12
N ASP A 262 21.73 -5.01 -0.18
CA ASP A 262 23.14 -5.26 -0.44
C ASP A 262 23.36 -6.34 -1.50
N ILE A 263 22.47 -7.34 -1.57
CA ILE A 263 22.51 -8.41 -2.57
C ILE A 263 22.06 -7.90 -3.95
N ALA A 264 20.94 -7.16 -4.00
CA ALA A 264 20.28 -6.82 -5.26
C ALA A 264 20.79 -5.53 -5.91
N ALA A 265 21.15 -4.50 -5.12
CA ALA A 265 21.52 -3.19 -5.63
C ALA A 265 22.70 -3.21 -6.62
N PRO A 266 23.77 -4.05 -6.47
CA PRO A 266 24.81 -4.15 -7.48
C PRO A 266 24.33 -4.62 -8.86
N LEU A 267 23.22 -5.34 -8.94
CA LEU A 267 22.62 -5.84 -10.19
C LEU A 267 21.68 -4.83 -10.84
N LEU A 268 21.18 -3.90 -10.05
CA LEU A 268 20.22 -2.86 -10.46
C LEU A 268 20.91 -1.53 -10.74
N ASN A 269 22.21 -1.45 -10.49
CA ASN A 269 23.08 -0.35 -10.90
C ASN A 269 24.00 -0.83 -12.02
N SER A 270 24.11 -0.06 -13.06
CA SER A 270 25.04 -0.31 -14.18
C SER A 270 25.77 0.96 -14.57
#